data_0a5143cfe840dc9c5ebde6337a169b4f
#
_entry.id   0a5143cfe840dc9c5ebde6337a169b4f
#
_cell.length_a   1.000
_cell.length_b   1.000
_cell.length_c   1.000
_cell.angle_alpha   90.00
_cell.angle_beta   90.00
_cell.angle_gamma   90.00
#
_symmetry.space_group_name_H-M   'P 1'
#
loop_
_entity.id
_entity.type
_entity.pdbx_description
1 polymer ?
#
loop_
_entity_poly.entity_id
_entity_poly.type
_entity_poly.pdbx_seq_one_letter_code
_entity_poly.pdbx_strand_id
1 'polypeptide(L)'
;MVALPGVPRREAVRNDGELALADFLALPERTAKPRSRGITHVIDRGLPIATLESLLDLAGAHIDFVKFGWGTAYVSRHIRAKVVACREAKVQTCIGGTLLELACVQGKMREFVRWADSIGFDGVEVSEGTVELGPGIKAGLIEAMARDFVVLAEVGSKDVEAPVRPAAWAAQMEADLEAGAAFVIAEGRESGTVGLYHPDGRVREPLVSALTARVPTSRIIFEAPSPPQQKWFVRHLGVDVNLGNVAPDEVIALETLRRGLRADTAGLAMRRENHADPS
;
A
#
# COMPACT_ATOMS: atom_id res chain seq x y z
N MET A 1 4.17 34.64 -32.04
CA MET A 1 2.96 33.85 -31.84
C MET A 1 2.97 32.77 -32.91
N VAL A 2 3.41 31.54 -32.56
CA VAL A 2 3.52 30.43 -33.51
C VAL A 2 2.14 29.82 -33.62
N ALA A 3 1.53 29.85 -34.82
CA ALA A 3 0.25 29.22 -35.08
C ALA A 3 0.45 27.69 -35.06
N LEU A 4 -0.22 26.99 -34.13
CA LEU A 4 -0.28 25.53 -34.14
C LEU A 4 -1.17 25.07 -35.30
N PRO A 5 -0.71 24.14 -36.15
CA PRO A 5 -1.51 23.65 -37.27
C PRO A 5 -2.69 22.82 -36.75
N GLY A 6 -3.88 23.20 -37.21
CA GLY A 6 -5.13 22.46 -37.25
C GLY A 6 -5.43 21.52 -36.07
N VAL A 7 -5.92 22.06 -34.93
CA VAL A 7 -6.59 21.24 -33.93
C VAL A 7 -7.99 20.90 -34.48
N PRO A 8 -8.33 19.64 -34.75
CA PRO A 8 -9.68 19.28 -35.19
C PRO A 8 -10.70 19.65 -34.12
N ARG A 9 -11.87 20.14 -34.51
CA ARG A 9 -12.99 20.41 -33.61
C ARG A 9 -13.39 19.12 -32.90
N ARG A 10 -13.43 19.18 -31.57
CA ARG A 10 -13.82 18.08 -30.71
C ARG A 10 -15.22 17.60 -31.06
N GLU A 11 -15.36 16.38 -31.51
CA GLU A 11 -16.59 15.62 -31.31
C GLU A 11 -16.75 15.33 -29.82
N ALA A 12 -17.99 15.43 -29.32
CA ALA A 12 -18.25 15.16 -27.90
C ALA A 12 -17.87 13.72 -27.58
N VAL A 13 -16.80 13.54 -26.80
CA VAL A 13 -16.39 12.23 -26.28
C VAL A 13 -17.50 11.75 -25.34
N ARG A 14 -18.13 10.63 -25.68
CA ARG A 14 -19.02 9.93 -24.74
C ARG A 14 -18.18 9.45 -23.57
N ASN A 15 -18.56 9.85 -22.38
CA ASN A 15 -17.91 9.45 -21.15
C ASN A 15 -18.49 8.08 -20.74
N ASP A 16 -17.84 7.01 -21.15
CA ASP A 16 -18.24 5.62 -20.92
C ASP A 16 -17.52 4.98 -19.74
N GLY A 17 -16.87 5.79 -18.89
CA GLY A 17 -16.19 5.30 -17.66
C GLY A 17 -14.89 4.55 -17.92
N GLU A 18 -14.44 4.42 -19.17
CA GLU A 18 -13.11 3.89 -19.47
C GLU A 18 -12.03 4.92 -19.25
N LEU A 19 -10.85 4.46 -18.76
CA LEU A 19 -9.67 5.30 -18.71
C LEU A 19 -9.34 5.78 -20.12
N ALA A 20 -9.37 7.10 -20.32
CA ALA A 20 -8.93 7.71 -21.58
C ALA A 20 -7.39 7.55 -21.69
N LEU A 21 -6.94 6.33 -22.00
CA LEU A 21 -5.53 6.02 -22.20
C LEU A 21 -5.08 6.69 -23.50
N ALA A 22 -4.29 7.74 -23.33
CA ALA A 22 -3.60 8.36 -24.44
C ALA A 22 -2.43 7.46 -24.86
N ASP A 23 -2.54 6.79 -25.99
CA ASP A 23 -1.57 5.85 -26.54
C ASP A 23 -0.40 6.52 -27.28
N PHE A 24 -0.45 7.86 -27.41
CA PHE A 24 0.61 8.65 -28.07
C PHE A 24 1.87 8.85 -27.22
N LEU A 25 1.88 8.42 -25.95
CA LEU A 25 3.02 8.53 -25.05
C LEU A 25 3.59 7.15 -24.70
N ALA A 26 4.88 6.97 -24.86
CA ALA A 26 5.60 5.80 -24.33
C ALA A 26 5.85 5.99 -22.82
N LEU A 27 4.92 5.53 -21.99
CA LEU A 27 5.01 5.66 -20.54
C LEU A 27 5.47 4.33 -19.89
N PRO A 28 6.08 4.37 -18.68
CA PRO A 28 6.33 3.17 -17.90
C PRO A 28 5.06 2.34 -17.75
N GLU A 29 5.17 1.04 -18.07
CA GLU A 29 4.04 0.13 -17.91
C GLU A 29 3.75 -0.13 -16.44
N ARG A 30 2.49 -0.37 -16.13
CA ARG A 30 2.04 -0.80 -14.82
C ARG A 30 1.58 -2.25 -14.88
N THR A 31 1.89 -3.00 -13.85
CA THR A 31 1.37 -4.36 -13.70
C THR A 31 -0.17 -4.35 -13.66
N ALA A 32 -0.80 -5.33 -14.34
CA ALA A 32 -2.26 -5.49 -14.31
C ALA A 32 -2.74 -6.09 -12.99
N LYS A 33 -3.97 -5.79 -12.58
CA LYS A 33 -4.64 -6.45 -11.42
C LYS A 33 -5.04 -7.90 -11.78
N PRO A 34 -4.95 -8.84 -10.81
CA PRO A 34 -4.42 -8.69 -9.45
C PRO A 34 -2.90 -8.54 -9.44
N ARG A 35 -2.38 -7.57 -8.69
CA ARG A 35 -0.96 -7.24 -8.65
C ARG A 35 -0.21 -8.02 -7.58
N SER A 36 1.00 -8.49 -7.94
CA SER A 36 1.98 -9.03 -6.99
C SER A 36 3.13 -8.04 -6.68
N ARG A 37 3.19 -6.94 -7.42
CA ARG A 37 4.14 -5.82 -7.25
C ARG A 37 3.51 -4.54 -7.77
N GLY A 38 4.01 -3.40 -7.34
CA GLY A 38 3.43 -2.10 -7.65
C GLY A 38 2.11 -1.86 -6.90
N ILE A 39 1.94 -2.50 -5.76
CA ILE A 39 0.76 -2.43 -4.92
C ILE A 39 0.58 -1.00 -4.41
N THR A 40 -0.66 -0.54 -4.44
CA THR A 40 -1.11 0.66 -3.75
C THR A 40 -2.09 0.23 -2.64
N HIS A 41 -1.64 0.39 -1.40
CA HIS A 41 -2.37 0.03 -0.20
C HIS A 41 -2.82 1.32 0.50
N VAL A 42 -4.12 1.62 0.40
CA VAL A 42 -4.76 2.85 0.87
C VAL A 42 -5.21 2.69 2.32
N ILE A 43 -5.04 3.72 3.14
CA ILE A 43 -5.55 3.72 4.52
C ILE A 43 -6.90 4.46 4.61
N ASP A 44 -7.96 3.75 5.02
CA ASP A 44 -9.24 4.33 5.46
C ASP A 44 -9.17 4.63 6.97
N ARG A 45 -9.18 5.92 7.30
CA ARG A 45 -9.18 6.43 8.68
C ARG A 45 -10.59 6.83 9.15
N GLY A 46 -11.63 6.35 8.47
CA GLY A 46 -13.02 6.67 8.79
C GLY A 46 -13.77 7.38 7.66
N LEU A 47 -13.46 7.06 6.40
CA LEU A 47 -14.17 7.61 5.25
C LEU A 47 -15.68 7.33 5.34
N PRO A 48 -16.54 8.27 4.99
CA PRO A 48 -17.94 7.98 4.67
C PRO A 48 -18.04 6.97 3.52
N ILE A 49 -19.06 6.11 3.52
CA ILE A 49 -19.26 5.12 2.45
C ILE A 49 -19.32 5.78 1.07
N ALA A 50 -20.05 6.86 0.90
CA ALA A 50 -20.17 7.57 -0.37
C ALA A 50 -18.83 8.11 -0.89
N THR A 51 -17.92 8.54 0.03
CA THR A 51 -16.58 8.98 -0.33
C THR A 51 -15.72 7.81 -0.79
N LEU A 52 -15.84 6.64 -0.15
CA LEU A 52 -15.14 5.44 -0.57
C LEU A 52 -15.64 4.96 -1.94
N GLU A 53 -16.94 4.93 -2.17
CA GLU A 53 -17.53 4.57 -3.47
C GLU A 53 -17.05 5.50 -4.58
N SER A 54 -17.05 6.83 -4.34
CA SER A 54 -16.51 7.81 -5.31
C SER A 54 -15.02 7.62 -5.58
N LEU A 55 -14.23 7.27 -4.56
CA LEU A 55 -12.82 6.96 -4.73
C LEU A 55 -12.62 5.69 -5.56
N LEU A 56 -13.41 4.66 -5.30
CA LEU A 56 -13.32 3.38 -6.02
C LEU A 56 -13.74 3.53 -7.48
N ASP A 57 -14.76 4.34 -7.77
CA ASP A 57 -15.17 4.70 -9.13
C ASP A 57 -14.04 5.43 -9.87
N LEU A 58 -13.45 6.45 -9.24
CA LEU A 58 -12.36 7.25 -9.84
C LEU A 58 -11.06 6.46 -9.99
N ALA A 59 -10.65 5.73 -8.97
CA ALA A 59 -9.28 5.26 -8.81
C ALA A 59 -9.15 3.78 -8.46
N GLY A 60 -10.24 3.02 -8.42
CA GLY A 60 -10.23 1.61 -8.01
C GLY A 60 -9.30 0.73 -8.84
N ALA A 61 -9.09 1.06 -10.12
CA ALA A 61 -8.12 0.39 -10.99
C ALA A 61 -6.66 0.51 -10.49
N HIS A 62 -6.37 1.52 -9.66
CA HIS A 62 -5.03 1.80 -9.12
C HIS A 62 -4.86 1.38 -7.66
N ILE A 63 -5.94 0.95 -6.97
CA ILE A 63 -5.91 0.52 -5.57
C ILE A 63 -5.93 -1.00 -5.51
N ASP A 64 -5.05 -1.61 -4.71
CA ASP A 64 -4.99 -3.05 -4.51
C ASP A 64 -5.57 -3.47 -3.17
N PHE A 65 -5.29 -2.68 -2.13
CA PHE A 65 -5.81 -2.88 -0.78
C PHE A 65 -6.41 -1.59 -0.21
N VAL A 66 -7.50 -1.73 0.53
CA VAL A 66 -8.00 -0.72 1.47
C VAL A 66 -7.84 -1.27 2.88
N LYS A 67 -6.93 -0.66 3.65
CA LYS A 67 -6.74 -0.92 5.08
C LYS A 67 -7.70 -0.07 5.90
N PHE A 68 -8.51 -0.71 6.74
CA PHE A 68 -9.26 -0.01 7.79
C PHE A 68 -8.33 0.19 8.98
N GLY A 69 -7.73 1.38 9.05
CA GLY A 69 -6.67 1.70 10.00
C GLY A 69 -7.10 1.54 11.45
N TRP A 70 -6.21 1.07 12.30
CA TRP A 70 -6.43 0.86 13.74
C TRP A 70 -7.67 0.00 14.04
N GLY A 71 -8.63 0.53 14.81
CA GLY A 71 -9.92 -0.08 15.10
C GLY A 71 -11.09 0.54 14.34
N THR A 72 -10.86 1.30 13.24
CA THR A 72 -11.94 1.97 12.49
C THR A 72 -12.98 0.98 11.98
N ALA A 73 -12.56 -0.23 11.59
CA ALA A 73 -13.47 -1.29 11.18
C ALA A 73 -14.49 -1.67 12.27
N TYR A 74 -14.08 -1.60 13.54
CA TYR A 74 -14.93 -1.99 14.69
C TYR A 74 -15.96 -0.91 15.07
N VAL A 75 -15.57 0.37 14.95
CA VAL A 75 -16.42 1.49 15.38
C VAL A 75 -17.24 2.11 14.22
N SER A 76 -16.93 1.77 12.97
CA SER A 76 -17.62 2.34 11.82
C SER A 76 -18.97 1.68 11.56
N ARG A 77 -20.00 2.51 11.30
CA ARG A 77 -21.23 2.04 10.64
C ARG A 77 -20.91 1.66 9.20
N HIS A 78 -21.73 0.84 8.59
CA HIS A 78 -21.63 0.49 7.16
C HIS A 78 -20.35 -0.26 6.76
N ILE A 79 -19.62 -0.85 7.72
CA ILE A 79 -18.36 -1.56 7.40
C ILE A 79 -18.60 -2.68 6.36
N ARG A 80 -19.71 -3.43 6.45
CA ARG A 80 -20.06 -4.45 5.44
C ARG A 80 -20.27 -3.85 4.06
N ALA A 81 -20.95 -2.70 3.96
CA ALA A 81 -21.15 -2.02 2.69
C ALA A 81 -19.82 -1.56 2.07
N LYS A 82 -18.90 -1.05 2.90
CA LYS A 82 -17.54 -0.69 2.44
C LYS A 82 -16.78 -1.89 1.91
N VAL A 83 -16.83 -3.03 2.59
CA VAL A 83 -16.17 -4.28 2.14
C VAL A 83 -16.77 -4.76 0.81
N VAL A 84 -18.11 -4.70 0.68
CA VAL A 84 -18.78 -5.05 -0.59
C VAL A 84 -18.36 -4.12 -1.72
N ALA A 85 -18.37 -2.79 -1.51
CA ALA A 85 -17.95 -1.83 -2.52
C ALA A 85 -16.50 -2.05 -2.97
N CYS A 86 -15.58 -2.32 -2.04
CA CYS A 86 -14.20 -2.66 -2.38
C CYS A 86 -14.12 -3.93 -3.23
N ARG A 87 -14.86 -4.98 -2.87
CA ARG A 87 -14.87 -6.25 -3.60
C ARG A 87 -15.41 -6.08 -5.02
N GLU A 88 -16.48 -5.30 -5.21
CA GLU A 88 -17.03 -4.98 -6.54
C GLU A 88 -16.02 -4.25 -7.42
N ALA A 89 -15.20 -3.37 -6.81
CA ALA A 89 -14.09 -2.69 -7.48
C ALA A 89 -12.82 -3.57 -7.63
N LYS A 90 -12.87 -4.86 -7.26
CA LYS A 90 -11.70 -5.78 -7.24
C LYS A 90 -10.55 -5.24 -6.38
N VAL A 91 -10.88 -4.64 -5.25
CA VAL A 91 -9.95 -4.13 -4.23
C VAL A 91 -10.08 -5.00 -2.99
N GLN A 92 -8.95 -5.52 -2.49
CA GLN A 92 -8.93 -6.31 -1.26
C GLN A 92 -9.06 -5.41 -0.04
N THR A 93 -9.68 -5.93 1.01
CA THR A 93 -9.88 -5.22 2.27
C THR A 93 -9.02 -5.81 3.37
N CYS A 94 -8.41 -4.96 4.21
CA CYS A 94 -7.53 -5.39 5.28
C CYS A 94 -7.89 -4.70 6.61
N ILE A 95 -7.88 -5.47 7.70
CA ILE A 95 -8.05 -4.94 9.06
C ILE A 95 -6.68 -4.52 9.58
N GLY A 96 -6.58 -3.30 10.14
CA GLY A 96 -5.34 -2.80 10.75
C GLY A 96 -4.96 -3.55 12.03
N GLY A 97 -3.65 -3.75 12.23
CA GLY A 97 -3.07 -4.64 13.24
C GLY A 97 -3.45 -4.34 14.69
N THR A 98 -3.66 -3.08 15.07
CA THR A 98 -4.03 -2.71 16.45
C THR A 98 -5.26 -3.47 16.97
N LEU A 99 -6.28 -3.70 16.11
CA LEU A 99 -7.49 -4.42 16.53
C LEU A 99 -7.19 -5.90 16.81
N LEU A 100 -6.32 -6.51 16.00
CA LEU A 100 -5.88 -7.89 16.21
C LEU A 100 -5.02 -8.01 17.48
N GLU A 101 -4.08 -7.07 17.70
CA GLU A 101 -3.28 -7.03 18.94
C GLU A 101 -4.18 -6.99 20.19
N LEU A 102 -5.20 -6.12 20.20
CA LEU A 102 -6.15 -6.02 21.30
C LEU A 102 -6.95 -7.32 21.50
N ALA A 103 -7.40 -7.96 20.40
CA ALA A 103 -8.11 -9.23 20.48
C ALA A 103 -7.21 -10.34 21.04
N CYS A 104 -5.93 -10.35 20.66
CA CYS A 104 -4.94 -11.29 21.17
C CYS A 104 -4.77 -11.16 22.69
N VAL A 105 -4.47 -9.95 23.19
CA VAL A 105 -4.25 -9.68 24.62
C VAL A 105 -5.47 -9.99 25.47
N GLN A 106 -6.67 -9.77 24.94
CA GLN A 106 -7.93 -10.08 25.62
C GLN A 106 -8.37 -11.55 25.50
N GLY A 107 -7.58 -12.41 24.82
CA GLY A 107 -7.93 -13.81 24.59
C GLY A 107 -9.15 -13.99 23.68
N LYS A 108 -9.43 -13.04 22.77
CA LYS A 108 -10.61 -12.97 21.91
C LYS A 108 -10.35 -13.31 20.44
N MET A 109 -9.28 -14.05 20.15
CA MET A 109 -8.89 -14.37 18.78
C MET A 109 -10.00 -15.13 18.01
N ARG A 110 -10.69 -16.08 18.66
CA ARG A 110 -11.79 -16.83 18.00
C ARG A 110 -12.96 -15.93 17.63
N GLU A 111 -13.29 -14.98 18.49
CA GLU A 111 -14.33 -14.00 18.25
C GLU A 111 -13.93 -13.02 17.15
N PHE A 112 -12.66 -12.59 17.15
CA PHE A 112 -12.10 -11.74 16.11
C PHE A 112 -12.19 -12.41 14.71
N VAL A 113 -11.72 -13.65 14.57
CA VAL A 113 -11.76 -14.39 13.30
C VAL A 113 -13.20 -14.53 12.80
N ARG A 114 -14.13 -14.98 13.66
CA ARG A 114 -15.55 -15.11 13.30
C ARG A 114 -16.17 -13.79 12.86
N TRP A 115 -15.82 -12.70 13.55
CA TRP A 115 -16.31 -11.38 13.21
C TRP A 115 -15.72 -10.90 11.87
N ALA A 116 -14.42 -11.02 11.66
CA ALA A 116 -13.75 -10.62 10.43
C ALA A 116 -14.30 -11.38 9.21
N ASP A 117 -14.42 -12.70 9.32
CA ASP A 117 -15.05 -13.55 8.31
C ASP A 117 -16.51 -13.14 8.03
N SER A 118 -17.30 -12.93 9.09
CA SER A 118 -18.71 -12.54 8.96
C SER A 118 -18.91 -11.19 8.25
N ILE A 119 -17.94 -10.29 8.31
CA ILE A 119 -17.93 -9.02 7.57
C ILE A 119 -17.49 -9.26 6.13
N GLY A 120 -16.61 -10.23 5.90
CA GLY A 120 -16.06 -10.63 4.62
C GLY A 120 -14.76 -9.94 4.27
N PHE A 121 -13.91 -9.65 5.27
CA PHE A 121 -12.57 -9.13 5.04
C PHE A 121 -11.69 -10.14 4.31
N ASP A 122 -10.82 -9.65 3.42
CA ASP A 122 -9.89 -10.46 2.65
C ASP A 122 -8.57 -10.67 3.41
N GLY A 123 -8.15 -9.71 4.23
CA GLY A 123 -6.87 -9.73 4.90
C GLY A 123 -6.86 -9.09 6.28
N VAL A 124 -5.75 -9.34 6.98
CA VAL A 124 -5.46 -8.79 8.31
C VAL A 124 -4.00 -8.35 8.39
N GLU A 125 -3.74 -7.26 9.09
CA GLU A 125 -2.40 -6.91 9.52
C GLU A 125 -2.08 -7.62 10.83
N VAL A 126 -0.87 -8.18 10.93
CA VAL A 126 -0.29 -8.72 12.16
C VAL A 126 0.87 -7.83 12.55
N SER A 127 0.71 -7.09 13.66
CA SER A 127 1.71 -6.15 14.17
C SER A 127 2.01 -6.41 15.66
N GLU A 128 3.08 -5.80 16.16
CA GLU A 128 3.48 -5.78 17.57
C GLU A 128 3.76 -4.34 18.05
N GLY A 129 3.15 -3.37 17.40
CA GLY A 129 3.50 -1.96 17.63
C GLY A 129 2.76 -1.28 18.78
N THR A 130 1.64 -1.86 19.26
CA THR A 130 0.80 -1.29 20.35
C THR A 130 0.97 -2.08 21.64
N VAL A 131 1.17 -3.39 21.54
CA VAL A 131 1.30 -4.31 22.67
C VAL A 131 2.51 -5.20 22.43
N GLU A 132 3.36 -5.35 23.46
CA GLU A 132 4.44 -6.37 23.40
C GLU A 132 3.81 -7.76 23.46
N LEU A 133 3.86 -8.46 22.34
CA LEU A 133 3.56 -9.89 22.25
C LEU A 133 4.83 -10.64 22.64
N GLY A 134 4.77 -11.66 23.46
CA GLY A 134 5.96 -12.42 23.84
C GLY A 134 6.63 -13.13 22.66
N PRO A 135 7.88 -13.59 22.79
CA PRO A 135 8.63 -14.24 21.73
C PRO A 135 7.85 -15.38 21.06
N GLY A 136 7.82 -15.39 19.73
CA GLY A 136 7.13 -16.40 18.92
C GLY A 136 5.61 -16.24 18.80
N ILE A 137 4.97 -15.36 19.57
CA ILE A 137 3.50 -15.16 19.47
C ILE A 137 3.13 -14.58 18.12
N LYS A 138 3.89 -13.62 17.62
CA LYS A 138 3.63 -13.02 16.30
C LYS A 138 3.66 -14.05 15.17
N ALA A 139 4.66 -14.93 15.13
CA ALA A 139 4.75 -16.00 14.14
C ALA A 139 3.53 -16.94 14.23
N GLY A 140 3.15 -17.36 15.44
CA GLY A 140 1.95 -18.18 15.65
C GLY A 140 0.66 -17.50 15.23
N LEU A 141 0.55 -16.16 15.40
CA LEU A 141 -0.60 -15.39 14.90
C LEU A 141 -0.61 -15.34 13.36
N ILE A 142 0.55 -15.13 12.72
CA ILE A 142 0.67 -15.16 11.26
C ILE A 142 0.25 -16.51 10.73
N GLU A 143 0.79 -17.61 11.25
CA GLU A 143 0.42 -18.99 10.87
C GLU A 143 -1.09 -19.28 11.05
N ALA A 144 -1.67 -18.79 12.14
CA ALA A 144 -3.08 -18.99 12.43
C ALA A 144 -3.97 -18.17 11.45
N MET A 145 -3.63 -16.91 11.22
CA MET A 145 -4.41 -16.03 10.34
C MET A 145 -4.26 -16.37 8.86
N ALA A 146 -3.09 -16.84 8.44
CA ALA A 146 -2.82 -17.21 7.04
C ALA A 146 -3.68 -18.40 6.52
N ARG A 147 -4.42 -19.08 7.41
CA ARG A 147 -5.37 -20.14 7.02
C ARG A 147 -6.63 -19.58 6.37
N ASP A 148 -7.05 -18.40 6.79
CA ASP A 148 -8.34 -17.84 6.42
C ASP A 148 -8.23 -16.47 5.74
N PHE A 149 -7.09 -15.76 5.91
CA PHE A 149 -6.88 -14.39 5.46
C PHE A 149 -5.55 -14.20 4.73
N VAL A 150 -5.48 -13.19 3.89
CA VAL A 150 -4.21 -12.64 3.40
C VAL A 150 -3.54 -11.89 4.56
N VAL A 151 -2.38 -12.37 5.00
CA VAL A 151 -1.67 -11.76 6.12
C VAL A 151 -0.65 -10.75 5.61
N LEU A 152 -0.74 -9.51 6.14
CA LEU A 152 0.26 -8.46 6.00
C LEU A 152 0.95 -8.30 7.36
N ALA A 153 2.24 -8.68 7.47
CA ALA A 153 2.96 -8.62 8.74
C ALA A 153 3.77 -7.32 8.85
N GLU A 154 3.45 -6.49 9.83
CA GLU A 154 4.09 -5.20 10.04
C GLU A 154 5.37 -5.36 10.89
N VAL A 155 6.47 -4.77 10.44
CA VAL A 155 7.75 -4.75 11.13
C VAL A 155 8.19 -3.32 11.39
N GLY A 156 8.49 -3.03 12.65
CA GLY A 156 8.92 -1.74 13.13
C GLY A 156 8.27 -1.36 14.45
N SER A 157 8.85 -0.41 15.14
CA SER A 157 8.29 0.13 16.39
C SER A 157 7.51 1.40 16.10
N LYS A 158 6.38 1.54 16.76
CA LYS A 158 5.59 2.80 16.82
C LYS A 158 6.17 3.79 17.84
N ASP A 159 7.13 3.38 18.63
CA ASP A 159 7.85 4.24 19.56
C ASP A 159 8.95 5.02 18.81
N VAL A 160 8.92 6.35 18.93
CA VAL A 160 9.91 7.26 18.32
C VAL A 160 11.31 7.14 18.92
N GLU A 161 11.39 6.71 20.18
CA GLU A 161 12.65 6.51 20.90
C GLU A 161 13.26 5.13 20.66
N ALA A 162 12.50 4.19 20.09
CA ALA A 162 12.98 2.85 19.83
C ALA A 162 14.14 2.85 18.80
N PRO A 163 15.25 2.19 19.10
CA PRO A 163 16.39 2.14 18.19
C PRO A 163 16.05 1.35 16.92
N VAL A 164 16.21 1.99 15.77
CA VAL A 164 16.07 1.32 14.49
C VAL A 164 17.30 0.45 14.22
N ARG A 165 17.11 -0.87 14.15
CA ARG A 165 18.14 -1.86 13.88
C ARG A 165 17.90 -2.55 12.54
N PRO A 166 18.54 -2.09 11.44
CA PRO A 166 18.23 -2.58 10.09
C PRO A 166 18.30 -4.10 9.92
N ALA A 167 19.34 -4.74 10.47
CA ALA A 167 19.49 -6.18 10.37
C ALA A 167 18.41 -6.96 11.14
N ALA A 168 17.92 -6.42 12.26
CA ALA A 168 16.84 -7.04 13.03
C ALA A 168 15.50 -6.94 12.29
N TRP A 169 15.22 -5.78 11.67
CA TRP A 169 14.02 -5.63 10.84
C TRP A 169 14.03 -6.59 9.66
N ALA A 170 15.14 -6.70 8.94
CA ALA A 170 15.25 -7.63 7.82
C ALA A 170 15.05 -9.09 8.25
N ALA A 171 15.68 -9.50 9.38
CA ALA A 171 15.50 -10.85 9.94
C ALA A 171 14.07 -11.12 10.37
N GLN A 172 13.38 -10.12 10.97
CA GLN A 172 11.97 -10.25 11.34
C GLN A 172 11.07 -10.39 10.11
N MET A 173 11.32 -9.61 9.06
CA MET A 173 10.57 -9.71 7.80
C MET A 173 10.72 -11.09 7.15
N GLU A 174 11.94 -11.67 7.16
CA GLU A 174 12.15 -13.03 6.66
C GLU A 174 11.35 -14.05 7.49
N ALA A 175 11.44 -13.97 8.82
CA ALA A 175 10.70 -14.87 9.70
C ALA A 175 9.18 -14.75 9.54
N ASP A 176 8.65 -13.53 9.37
CA ASP A 176 7.23 -13.29 9.13
C ASP A 176 6.75 -13.90 7.79
N LEU A 177 7.58 -13.80 6.74
CA LEU A 177 7.30 -14.44 5.45
C LEU A 177 7.36 -15.96 5.54
N GLU A 178 8.31 -16.52 6.29
CA GLU A 178 8.40 -17.96 6.55
C GLU A 178 7.21 -18.47 7.35
N ALA A 179 6.69 -17.68 8.28
CA ALA A 179 5.46 -17.98 9.03
C ALA A 179 4.18 -17.90 8.19
N GLY A 180 4.24 -17.43 6.95
CA GLY A 180 3.12 -17.45 6.00
C GLY A 180 2.53 -16.08 5.65
N ALA A 181 3.16 -14.98 6.04
CA ALA A 181 2.72 -13.65 5.58
C ALA A 181 2.81 -13.55 4.05
N ALA A 182 1.77 -12.99 3.43
CA ALA A 182 1.77 -12.70 2.00
C ALA A 182 2.69 -11.53 1.67
N PHE A 183 2.68 -10.52 2.52
CA PHE A 183 3.55 -9.34 2.44
C PHE A 183 4.04 -8.97 3.82
N VAL A 184 5.18 -8.29 3.86
CA VAL A 184 5.67 -7.60 5.06
C VAL A 184 5.55 -6.10 4.86
N ILE A 185 5.15 -5.39 5.91
CA ILE A 185 5.02 -3.93 5.90
C ILE A 185 6.19 -3.34 6.67
N ALA A 186 6.91 -2.40 6.05
CA ALA A 186 7.88 -1.58 6.75
C ALA A 186 7.18 -0.37 7.36
N GLU A 187 7.19 -0.27 8.70
CA GLU A 187 6.47 0.73 9.49
C GLU A 187 6.99 2.15 9.24
N GLY A 188 6.09 3.07 8.98
CA GLY A 188 6.36 4.50 8.82
C GLY A 188 5.35 5.38 9.53
N ARG A 189 4.28 4.82 10.05
CA ARG A 189 3.05 5.46 10.54
C ARG A 189 2.36 6.34 9.50
N GLU A 190 1.17 6.76 9.84
CA GLU A 190 0.43 7.77 9.09
C GLU A 190 1.09 9.16 9.12
N SER A 191 2.00 9.41 10.09
CA SER A 191 2.76 10.66 10.19
C SER A 191 3.98 10.70 9.25
N GLY A 192 4.53 9.52 8.89
CA GLY A 192 5.76 9.44 8.10
C GLY A 192 6.99 10.00 8.80
N THR A 193 7.07 9.88 10.14
CA THR A 193 8.13 10.47 10.96
C THR A 193 8.78 9.49 11.93
N VAL A 194 8.48 8.20 11.81
CA VAL A 194 9.06 7.12 12.62
C VAL A 194 9.46 5.93 11.74
N GLY A 195 10.08 4.94 12.32
CA GLY A 195 10.42 3.70 11.64
C GLY A 195 11.30 3.92 10.41
N LEU A 196 10.72 3.83 9.21
CA LEU A 196 11.38 4.10 7.93
C LEU A 196 11.95 5.51 7.81
N TYR A 197 11.52 6.43 8.68
CA TYR A 197 11.80 7.86 8.53
C TYR A 197 12.54 8.44 9.71
N HIS A 198 13.31 9.48 9.43
CA HIS A 198 13.77 10.42 10.42
C HIS A 198 12.60 11.30 10.91
N PRO A 199 12.74 11.98 12.06
CA PRO A 199 11.69 12.89 12.57
C PRO A 199 11.28 14.01 11.59
N ASP A 200 12.16 14.36 10.66
CA ASP A 200 11.91 15.34 9.60
C ASP A 200 11.22 14.74 8.34
N GLY A 201 10.85 13.47 8.38
CA GLY A 201 10.18 12.75 7.29
C GLY A 201 11.11 12.22 6.19
N ARG A 202 12.42 12.43 6.28
CA ARG A 202 13.38 11.86 5.32
C ARG A 202 13.52 10.36 5.52
N VAL A 203 13.64 9.63 4.41
CA VAL A 203 13.81 8.18 4.39
C VAL A 203 15.16 7.79 5.01
N ARG A 204 15.17 6.76 5.86
CA ARG A 204 16.39 6.12 6.37
C ARG A 204 16.94 5.16 5.32
N GLU A 205 17.70 5.70 4.37
CA GLU A 205 18.25 4.93 3.23
C GLU A 205 19.03 3.67 3.67
N PRO A 206 19.85 3.68 4.73
CA PRO A 206 20.52 2.48 5.19
C PRO A 206 19.55 1.38 5.65
N LEU A 207 18.42 1.76 6.24
CA LEU A 207 17.37 0.79 6.61
C LEU A 207 16.76 0.16 5.36
N VAL A 208 16.28 0.98 4.42
CA VAL A 208 15.69 0.49 3.17
C VAL A 208 16.66 -0.42 2.42
N SER A 209 17.94 -0.04 2.32
CA SER A 209 18.98 -0.86 1.69
C SER A 209 19.16 -2.22 2.37
N ALA A 210 19.15 -2.26 3.72
CA ALA A 210 19.26 -3.51 4.47
C ALA A 210 18.05 -4.43 4.27
N LEU A 211 16.82 -3.86 4.19
CA LEU A 211 15.61 -4.62 3.94
C LEU A 211 15.62 -5.23 2.53
N THR A 212 15.90 -4.42 1.51
CA THR A 212 15.86 -4.86 0.10
C THR A 212 17.01 -5.78 -0.27
N ALA A 213 18.10 -5.80 0.50
CA ALA A 213 19.21 -6.76 0.33
C ALA A 213 18.82 -8.20 0.75
N ARG A 214 17.83 -8.37 1.62
CA ARG A 214 17.44 -9.69 2.17
C ARG A 214 16.05 -10.14 1.74
N VAL A 215 15.13 -9.20 1.58
CA VAL A 215 13.73 -9.48 1.25
C VAL A 215 13.42 -8.95 -0.16
N PRO A 216 12.82 -9.75 -1.04
CA PRO A 216 12.41 -9.29 -2.36
C PRO A 216 11.49 -8.07 -2.26
N THR A 217 11.81 -7.00 -2.98
CA THR A 217 11.06 -5.73 -2.96
C THR A 217 9.57 -5.93 -3.26
N SER A 218 9.23 -6.93 -4.09
CA SER A 218 7.84 -7.32 -4.39
C SER A 218 7.08 -7.87 -3.18
N ARG A 219 7.77 -8.26 -2.11
CA ARG A 219 7.16 -8.77 -0.87
C ARG A 219 7.12 -7.74 0.25
N ILE A 220 7.72 -6.57 0.05
CA ILE A 220 7.72 -5.47 1.04
C ILE A 220 6.73 -4.40 0.60
N ILE A 221 5.86 -3.97 1.51
CA ILE A 221 5.05 -2.75 1.38
C ILE A 221 5.70 -1.67 2.25
N PHE A 222 6.16 -0.59 1.64
CA PHE A 222 6.74 0.54 2.38
C PHE A 222 5.62 1.54 2.71
N GLU A 223 5.36 1.81 3.98
CA GLU A 223 4.43 2.86 4.33
C GLU A 223 4.97 4.23 3.90
N ALA A 224 4.26 4.90 3.02
CA ALA A 224 4.66 6.17 2.42
C ALA A 224 3.47 7.16 2.42
N PRO A 225 3.09 7.68 3.59
CA PRO A 225 1.88 8.49 3.73
C PRO A 225 1.98 9.87 3.07
N SER A 226 3.16 10.34 2.71
CA SER A 226 3.35 11.67 2.13
C SER A 226 3.91 11.64 0.70
N PRO A 227 3.54 12.61 -0.16
CA PRO A 227 4.05 12.70 -1.53
C PRO A 227 5.58 12.72 -1.67
N PRO A 228 6.36 13.40 -0.79
CA PRO A 228 7.82 13.34 -0.85
C PRO A 228 8.38 11.92 -0.65
N GLN A 229 7.76 11.13 0.24
CA GLN A 229 8.14 9.75 0.52
C GLN A 229 7.78 8.83 -0.66
N GLN A 230 6.56 8.94 -1.20
CA GLN A 230 6.11 8.22 -2.40
C GLN A 230 7.07 8.49 -3.57
N LYS A 231 7.41 9.76 -3.80
CA LYS A 231 8.38 10.17 -4.82
C LYS A 231 9.74 9.51 -4.60
N TRP A 232 10.23 9.52 -3.37
CA TRP A 232 11.52 8.92 -3.04
C TRP A 232 11.54 7.43 -3.41
N PHE A 233 10.55 6.65 -2.96
CA PHE A 233 10.46 5.22 -3.24
C PHE A 233 10.34 4.92 -4.74
N VAL A 234 9.47 5.63 -5.46
CA VAL A 234 9.31 5.43 -6.92
C VAL A 234 10.61 5.71 -7.67
N ARG A 235 11.37 6.73 -7.25
CA ARG A 235 12.66 7.06 -7.90
C ARG A 235 13.80 6.08 -7.58
N HIS A 236 13.83 5.53 -6.37
CA HIS A 236 14.94 4.69 -5.90
C HIS A 236 14.69 3.20 -6.09
N LEU A 237 13.44 2.73 -5.96
CA LEU A 237 13.09 1.32 -6.07
C LEU A 237 12.28 0.99 -7.34
N GLY A 238 11.94 2.00 -8.14
CA GLY A 238 11.21 1.84 -9.39
C GLY A 238 9.69 1.98 -9.26
N VAL A 239 9.05 2.00 -10.43
CA VAL A 239 7.59 2.28 -10.54
C VAL A 239 6.72 1.21 -9.89
N ASP A 240 7.22 -0.02 -9.80
CA ASP A 240 6.53 -1.18 -9.24
C ASP A 240 6.85 -1.42 -7.75
N VAL A 241 7.38 -0.42 -7.03
CA VAL A 241 7.51 -0.50 -5.57
C VAL A 241 6.12 -0.54 -4.91
N ASN A 242 5.93 -1.40 -3.91
CA ASN A 242 4.68 -1.45 -3.16
C ASN A 242 4.66 -0.35 -2.10
N LEU A 243 3.60 0.44 -2.07
CA LEU A 243 3.45 1.56 -1.14
C LEU A 243 2.19 1.40 -0.29
N GLY A 244 2.35 1.60 1.01
CA GLY A 244 1.29 1.52 2.01
C GLY A 244 0.98 2.87 2.66
N ASN A 245 -0.10 2.90 3.43
CA ASN A 245 -0.63 4.09 4.10
C ASN A 245 -0.85 5.29 3.14
N VAL A 246 -1.10 4.98 1.85
CA VAL A 246 -1.42 6.03 0.86
C VAL A 246 -2.76 6.65 1.23
N ALA A 247 -2.80 7.98 1.31
CA ALA A 247 -4.05 8.68 1.57
C ALA A 247 -5.01 8.53 0.37
N PRO A 248 -6.33 8.47 0.61
CA PRO A 248 -7.32 8.29 -0.45
C PRO A 248 -7.22 9.33 -1.58
N ASP A 249 -6.97 10.57 -1.24
CA ASP A 249 -6.81 11.71 -2.16
C ASP A 249 -5.46 11.74 -2.90
N GLU A 250 -4.50 10.90 -2.49
CA GLU A 250 -3.17 10.80 -3.11
C GLU A 250 -3.06 9.70 -4.17
N VAL A 251 -4.07 8.83 -4.34
CA VAL A 251 -3.98 7.66 -5.23
C VAL A 251 -3.68 8.05 -6.68
N ILE A 252 -4.43 8.98 -7.24
CA ILE A 252 -4.21 9.43 -8.63
C ILE A 252 -2.87 10.17 -8.75
N ALA A 253 -2.51 11.00 -7.77
CA ALA A 253 -1.23 11.68 -7.74
C ALA A 253 -0.05 10.69 -7.71
N LEU A 254 -0.16 9.61 -6.92
CA LEU A 254 0.83 8.53 -6.89
C LEU A 254 0.91 7.80 -8.25
N GLU A 255 -0.23 7.51 -8.88
CA GLU A 255 -0.20 6.86 -10.19
C GLU A 255 0.47 7.74 -11.25
N THR A 256 0.29 9.07 -11.20
CA THR A 256 1.04 9.98 -12.09
C THR A 256 2.55 9.94 -11.85
N LEU A 257 3.00 9.77 -10.59
CA LEU A 257 4.42 9.54 -10.28
C LEU A 257 4.93 8.26 -10.94
N ARG A 258 4.19 7.15 -10.77
CA ARG A 258 4.56 5.83 -11.31
C ARG A 258 4.62 5.82 -12.84
N ARG A 259 3.74 6.57 -13.48
CA ARG A 259 3.67 6.70 -14.94
C ARG A 259 4.66 7.71 -15.52
N GLY A 260 5.48 8.37 -14.70
CA GLY A 260 6.42 9.40 -15.17
C GLY A 260 5.74 10.68 -15.69
N LEU A 261 4.48 10.93 -15.28
CA LEU A 261 3.68 12.09 -15.72
C LEU A 261 3.86 13.33 -14.83
N ARG A 262 4.80 13.28 -13.89
CA ARG A 262 5.17 14.42 -13.05
C ARG A 262 6.61 14.83 -13.30
N ALA A 263 6.93 16.12 -13.20
CA ALA A 263 8.29 16.63 -13.35
C ALA A 263 9.34 15.84 -12.55
N ASP A 264 8.98 15.43 -11.35
CA ASP A 264 9.84 14.64 -10.44
C ASP A 264 10.24 13.26 -10.99
N THR A 265 9.44 12.67 -11.87
CA THR A 265 9.61 11.31 -12.41
C THR A 265 9.59 11.25 -13.93
N ALA A 266 9.47 12.38 -14.62
CA ALA A 266 9.46 12.45 -16.09
C ALA A 266 10.66 11.77 -16.74
N GLY A 267 11.84 11.80 -16.09
CA GLY A 267 13.03 11.07 -16.53
C GLY A 267 12.87 9.54 -16.60
N LEU A 268 11.86 8.97 -15.94
CA LEU A 268 11.55 7.54 -16.05
C LEU A 268 10.86 7.22 -17.39
N ALA A 269 10.05 8.14 -17.91
CA ALA A 269 9.43 8.03 -19.23
C ALA A 269 10.44 8.31 -20.36
N MET A 270 11.40 9.22 -20.13
CA MET A 270 12.40 9.63 -21.15
C MET A 270 13.51 8.60 -21.40
N ARG A 271 13.78 7.68 -20.44
CA ARG A 271 14.89 6.70 -20.57
C ARG A 271 14.64 5.57 -21.56
N ARG A 272 13.43 5.39 -22.07
CA ARG A 272 13.10 4.33 -23.04
C ARG A 272 13.54 4.63 -24.49
N GLU A 273 13.85 5.86 -24.85
CA GLU A 273 14.30 6.20 -26.21
C GLU A 273 15.73 5.75 -26.55
N ASN A 274 16.55 5.37 -25.56
CA ASN A 274 17.96 5.02 -25.77
C ASN A 274 18.24 3.52 -25.91
N HIS A 275 17.23 2.66 -26.03
CA HIS A 275 17.39 1.21 -26.26
C HIS A 275 16.68 0.72 -27.52
N ALA A 276 16.41 1.58 -28.49
CA ALA A 276 16.19 1.14 -29.86
C ALA A 276 17.58 0.90 -30.46
N ASP A 277 17.94 -0.38 -30.53
CA ASP A 277 19.14 -0.93 -31.12
C ASP A 277 19.31 -0.41 -32.57
N PRO A 278 20.47 0.12 -32.95
CA PRO A 278 20.74 0.32 -34.36
C PRO A 278 21.13 -1.06 -34.94
N SER A 279 20.20 -1.66 -35.65
CA SER A 279 20.47 -2.79 -36.54
C SER A 279 21.49 -2.45 -37.64
#